data_4983b8fc45e0f0ac68f79485780c8ee0
#
_entry.id   4983b8fc45e0f0ac68f79485780c8ee0
#
_cell.length_a   1.000
_cell.length_b   1.000
_cell.length_c   1.000
_cell.angle_alpha   90.00
_cell.angle_beta   90.00
_cell.angle_gamma   90.00
#
_symmetry.space_group_name_H-M   'P 1'
#
loop_
_entity.id
_entity.type
_entity.pdbx_description
1 polymer ?
#
loop_
_entity_poly.entity_id
_entity_poly.type
_entity_poly.pdbx_seq_one_letter_code
_entity_poly.pdbx_strand_id
1 'polypeptide(L)'
;ANVRMLPGSTQEETRSAVLEVETALYDGLKKAGYNPEELVVMSLGRIGTLASTGGSLSAVSSDSLGGVVVELTSSEFRQIKSSEVIAIWREETVWPSGVENLTFEAQRSGPPGGDMDIRLRTNGGEITLLKEAAGELSTLLRRYDGVSDVDDNMPFGKPEILLELNERGRALGFSTSSVARQVRDLIDGSISIRFPRGEEEVTVRVRLKKDTVDNSILQNVLLRSSDGKKIPLKEIVNFSQSKGFSRIKREDGFKEIAVSAEMDSSITRSSYVQRALLHDGLRNIGDRYGVEWAFEGRAREQRETMSDMILGASLGFALIYIILAWVFSSYSRPFVVMAIVPLGFVGAVLGHGVLGFD
;
A
#
# COMPACT_ATOMS: atom_id res chain seq x y z
N ALA A 1 9.57 1.75 -8.18
CA ALA A 1 8.28 1.23 -8.62
C ALA A 1 7.82 0.12 -7.67
N ASN A 2 6.55 0.07 -7.40
CA ASN A 2 5.92 -1.01 -6.63
C ASN A 2 5.05 -1.85 -7.55
N VAL A 3 5.22 -3.16 -7.49
CA VAL A 3 4.50 -4.14 -8.30
C VAL A 3 3.63 -5.00 -7.39
N ARG A 4 2.31 -4.98 -7.59
CA ARG A 4 1.38 -5.88 -6.93
C ARG A 4 0.73 -6.77 -7.98
N MET A 5 0.99 -8.07 -7.87
CA MET A 5 0.41 -9.09 -8.74
C MET A 5 -0.99 -9.46 -8.27
N LEU A 6 -1.77 -10.06 -9.15
CA LEU A 6 -3.06 -10.66 -8.80
C LEU A 6 -2.88 -11.66 -7.65
N PRO A 7 -3.85 -11.73 -6.72
CA PRO A 7 -3.81 -12.67 -5.61
C PRO A 7 -3.68 -14.11 -6.10
N GLY A 8 -2.66 -14.82 -5.61
CA GLY A 8 -2.38 -16.20 -6.02
C GLY A 8 -1.22 -16.35 -6.99
N SER A 9 -0.69 -15.26 -7.52
CA SER A 9 0.53 -15.28 -8.34
C SER A 9 1.70 -15.89 -7.58
N THR A 10 2.54 -16.58 -8.31
CA THR A 10 3.76 -17.21 -7.78
C THR A 10 4.89 -16.20 -7.65
N GLN A 11 5.88 -16.55 -6.84
CA GLN A 11 7.09 -15.73 -6.71
C GLN A 11 7.85 -15.58 -8.04
N GLU A 12 7.79 -16.57 -8.92
CA GLU A 12 8.45 -16.53 -10.22
C GLU A 12 7.75 -15.57 -11.20
N GLU A 13 6.41 -15.57 -11.21
CA GLU A 13 5.63 -14.59 -11.99
C GLU A 13 5.90 -13.17 -11.50
N THR A 14 5.98 -12.97 -10.18
CA THR A 14 6.34 -11.67 -9.59
C THR A 14 7.76 -11.25 -9.97
N ARG A 15 8.71 -12.19 -9.99
CA ARG A 15 10.08 -11.95 -10.44
C ARG A 15 10.12 -11.49 -11.91
N SER A 16 9.38 -12.17 -12.79
CA SER A 16 9.31 -11.80 -14.21
C SER A 16 8.77 -10.38 -14.37
N ALA A 17 7.67 -10.06 -13.70
CA ALA A 17 7.08 -8.73 -13.74
C ALA A 17 8.03 -7.63 -13.22
N VAL A 18 8.75 -7.88 -12.13
CA VAL A 18 9.75 -6.95 -11.59
C VAL A 18 10.88 -6.71 -12.57
N LEU A 19 11.38 -7.76 -13.25
CA LEU A 19 12.42 -7.63 -14.28
C LEU A 19 11.93 -6.87 -15.52
N GLU A 20 10.70 -7.08 -15.96
CA GLU A 20 10.09 -6.33 -17.07
C GLU A 20 9.99 -4.84 -16.73
N VAL A 21 9.54 -4.49 -15.51
CA VAL A 21 9.46 -3.12 -15.03
C VAL A 21 10.84 -2.48 -14.91
N GLU A 22 11.85 -3.22 -14.42
CA GLU A 22 13.23 -2.75 -14.37
C GLU A 22 13.81 -2.48 -15.76
N THR A 23 13.60 -3.40 -16.70
CA THR A 23 14.08 -3.27 -18.08
C THR A 23 13.48 -2.05 -18.76
N ALA A 24 12.19 -1.78 -18.54
CA ALA A 24 11.51 -0.61 -19.08
C ALA A 24 12.14 0.71 -18.63
N LEU A 25 12.73 0.79 -17.43
CA LEU A 25 13.48 1.98 -17.01
C LEU A 25 14.68 2.23 -17.91
N TYR A 26 15.50 1.20 -18.12
CA TYR A 26 16.71 1.33 -18.92
C TYR A 26 16.42 1.65 -20.38
N ASP A 27 15.38 1.03 -20.93
CA ASP A 27 14.94 1.25 -22.31
C ASP A 27 14.35 2.65 -22.48
N GLY A 28 13.53 3.11 -21.53
CA GLY A 28 12.97 4.44 -21.54
C GLY A 28 14.03 5.54 -21.46
N LEU A 29 15.01 5.39 -20.58
CA LEU A 29 16.12 6.33 -20.46
C LEU A 29 16.94 6.40 -21.76
N LYS A 30 17.25 5.26 -22.39
CA LYS A 30 17.96 5.22 -23.68
C LYS A 30 17.17 5.91 -24.80
N LYS A 31 15.85 5.64 -24.90
CA LYS A 31 14.97 6.29 -25.88
C LYS A 31 14.89 7.80 -25.68
N ALA A 32 14.89 8.26 -24.44
CA ALA A 32 14.91 9.68 -24.11
C ALA A 32 16.28 10.34 -24.32
N GLY A 33 17.30 9.58 -24.76
CA GLY A 33 18.62 10.11 -25.07
C GLY A 33 19.57 10.23 -23.88
N TYR A 34 19.22 9.60 -22.76
CA TYR A 34 20.08 9.56 -21.56
C TYR A 34 20.91 8.26 -21.51
N ASN A 35 22.10 8.36 -20.93
CA ASN A 35 22.93 7.18 -20.66
C ASN A 35 22.53 6.58 -19.29
N PRO A 36 21.90 5.39 -19.26
CA PRO A 36 21.48 4.79 -17.98
C PRO A 36 22.66 4.49 -17.05
N GLU A 37 23.85 4.14 -17.57
CA GLU A 37 25.03 3.81 -16.76
C GLU A 37 25.58 5.02 -15.99
N GLU A 38 25.32 6.23 -16.48
CA GLU A 38 25.71 7.47 -15.79
C GLU A 38 24.63 7.97 -14.83
N LEU A 39 23.36 7.69 -15.12
CA LEU A 39 22.22 8.16 -14.33
C LEU A 39 21.84 7.21 -13.19
N VAL A 40 21.94 5.90 -13.38
CA VAL A 40 21.53 4.88 -12.42
C VAL A 40 22.76 4.38 -11.70
N VAL A 41 22.90 4.70 -10.43
CA VAL A 41 23.97 4.20 -9.56
C VAL A 41 23.71 2.76 -9.17
N MET A 42 22.46 2.44 -8.82
CA MET A 42 22.05 1.11 -8.41
C MET A 42 20.58 0.88 -8.76
N SER A 43 20.27 -0.32 -9.22
CA SER A 43 18.91 -0.84 -9.31
C SER A 43 18.79 -2.11 -8.48
N LEU A 44 17.75 -2.22 -7.68
CA LEU A 44 17.50 -3.33 -6.79
C LEU A 44 16.06 -3.84 -6.95
N GLY A 45 15.92 -5.01 -7.59
CA GLY A 45 14.65 -5.74 -7.63
C GLY A 45 14.38 -6.43 -6.28
N ARG A 46 13.23 -6.16 -5.69
CA ARG A 46 12.73 -6.83 -4.47
C ARG A 46 11.59 -7.78 -4.83
N ILE A 47 11.59 -8.95 -4.22
CA ILE A 47 10.51 -9.94 -4.37
C ILE A 47 10.04 -10.33 -2.99
N GLY A 48 8.72 -10.44 -2.83
CA GLY A 48 8.08 -10.70 -1.55
C GLY A 48 7.72 -9.44 -0.75
N THR A 49 8.22 -8.26 -1.14
CA THR A 49 7.94 -6.97 -0.48
C THR A 49 7.89 -5.84 -1.50
N LEU A 50 7.20 -4.75 -1.19
CA LEU A 50 7.22 -3.55 -2.00
C LEU A 50 8.57 -2.82 -1.92
N ALA A 51 8.87 -2.01 -2.92
CA ALA A 51 10.07 -1.18 -2.99
C ALA A 51 10.02 -0.02 -1.99
N SER A 52 8.86 0.63 -1.84
CA SER A 52 8.65 1.73 -0.91
C SER A 52 8.65 1.24 0.54
N THR A 53 9.43 1.91 1.38
CA THR A 53 9.49 1.65 2.82
C THR A 53 8.59 2.57 3.64
N GLY A 54 7.93 3.54 3.00
CA GLY A 54 7.18 4.60 3.68
C GLY A 54 5.68 4.37 3.82
N GLY A 55 5.12 3.33 3.20
CA GLY A 55 3.68 3.07 3.22
C GLY A 55 3.24 2.03 4.25
N SER A 56 1.95 2.04 4.55
CA SER A 56 1.28 1.08 5.44
C SER A 56 1.44 -0.40 5.02
N LEU A 57 1.85 -0.67 3.77
CA LEU A 57 2.09 -2.00 3.21
C LEU A 57 3.54 -2.48 3.34
N SER A 58 4.48 -1.65 3.78
CA SER A 58 5.92 -2.00 3.84
C SER A 58 6.24 -3.15 4.80
N ALA A 59 5.35 -3.47 5.74
CA ALA A 59 5.49 -4.58 6.68
C ALA A 59 4.88 -5.91 6.19
N VAL A 60 4.27 -5.94 5.00
CA VAL A 60 3.61 -7.12 4.46
C VAL A 60 4.56 -7.85 3.51
N SER A 61 4.77 -9.14 3.75
CA SER A 61 5.47 -10.02 2.82
C SER A 61 4.47 -10.97 2.15
N SER A 62 4.52 -11.05 0.82
CA SER A 62 3.70 -11.96 0.03
C SER A 62 4.38 -12.27 -1.30
N ASP A 63 4.24 -13.50 -1.80
CA ASP A 63 4.77 -13.90 -3.10
C ASP A 63 4.25 -13.02 -4.27
N SER A 64 3.11 -12.37 -4.08
CA SER A 64 2.48 -11.46 -5.05
C SER A 64 2.96 -10.01 -4.96
N LEU A 65 3.92 -9.69 -4.10
CA LEU A 65 4.48 -8.35 -3.94
C LEU A 65 5.90 -8.29 -4.47
N GLY A 66 6.21 -7.22 -5.18
CA GLY A 66 7.55 -6.94 -5.65
C GLY A 66 7.77 -5.45 -5.87
N GLY A 67 8.96 -5.08 -6.27
CA GLY A 67 9.24 -3.71 -6.65
C GLY A 67 10.69 -3.50 -7.04
N VAL A 68 10.95 -2.35 -7.65
CA VAL A 68 12.29 -1.91 -8.07
C VAL A 68 12.63 -0.62 -7.35
N VAL A 69 13.71 -0.65 -6.59
CA VAL A 69 14.33 0.54 -5.99
C VAL A 69 15.47 0.98 -6.88
N VAL A 70 15.47 2.24 -7.26
CA VAL A 70 16.51 2.82 -8.12
C VAL A 70 17.16 3.98 -7.41
N GLU A 71 18.47 3.95 -7.31
CA GLU A 71 19.27 5.05 -6.86
C GLU A 71 19.84 5.78 -8.08
N LEU A 72 19.55 7.07 -8.15
CA LEU A 72 20.04 7.95 -9.23
C LEU A 72 21.28 8.70 -8.75
N THR A 73 22.13 9.07 -9.69
CA THR A 73 23.26 10.00 -9.46
C THR A 73 22.73 11.27 -8.77
N SER A 74 23.54 11.86 -7.88
CA SER A 74 23.17 13.08 -7.15
C SER A 74 22.64 14.17 -8.09
N SER A 75 21.63 14.91 -7.62
CA SER A 75 20.98 15.99 -8.39
C SER A 75 21.95 17.08 -8.85
N GLU A 76 23.10 17.23 -8.18
CA GLU A 76 24.15 18.16 -8.56
C GLU A 76 24.89 17.75 -9.85
N PHE A 77 24.93 16.46 -10.16
CA PHE A 77 25.66 15.91 -11.29
C PHE A 77 24.78 15.45 -12.45
N ARG A 78 23.44 15.50 -12.31
CA ARG A 78 22.51 15.10 -13.35
C ARG A 78 21.66 16.27 -13.87
N GLN A 79 21.37 16.24 -15.18
CA GLN A 79 20.57 17.26 -15.85
C GLN A 79 19.06 16.98 -15.81
N ILE A 80 18.64 15.81 -15.35
CA ILE A 80 17.25 15.37 -15.31
C ILE A 80 16.75 15.26 -13.87
N LYS A 81 15.52 15.70 -13.61
CA LYS A 81 14.86 15.58 -12.30
C LYS A 81 14.34 14.17 -12.07
N SER A 82 14.24 13.75 -10.81
CA SER A 82 13.66 12.42 -10.46
C SER A 82 12.23 12.26 -10.96
N SER A 83 11.44 13.31 -10.97
CA SER A 83 10.06 13.31 -11.51
C SER A 83 10.01 13.01 -12.99
N GLU A 84 10.97 13.53 -13.76
CA GLU A 84 11.07 13.29 -15.20
C GLU A 84 11.51 11.85 -15.49
N VAL A 85 12.46 11.31 -14.70
CA VAL A 85 12.84 9.89 -14.79
C VAL A 85 11.64 8.99 -14.52
N ILE A 86 10.82 9.30 -13.51
CA ILE A 86 9.61 8.57 -13.21
C ILE A 86 8.59 8.66 -14.34
N ALA A 87 8.43 9.83 -14.96
CA ALA A 87 7.53 10.00 -16.09
C ALA A 87 7.96 9.15 -17.30
N ILE A 88 9.25 9.18 -17.65
CA ILE A 88 9.84 8.34 -18.71
C ILE A 88 9.64 6.85 -18.39
N TRP A 89 9.92 6.45 -17.16
CA TRP A 89 9.77 5.06 -16.72
C TRP A 89 8.33 4.58 -16.83
N ARG A 90 7.38 5.39 -16.35
CA ARG A 90 5.94 5.10 -16.44
C ARG A 90 5.45 4.98 -17.89
N GLU A 91 5.88 5.88 -18.75
CA GLU A 91 5.49 5.91 -20.17
C GLU A 91 6.01 4.67 -20.93
N GLU A 92 7.25 4.25 -20.66
CA GLU A 92 7.84 3.08 -21.31
C GLU A 92 7.34 1.76 -20.75
N THR A 93 6.86 1.74 -19.49
CA THR A 93 6.43 0.50 -18.87
C THR A 93 5.09 0.02 -19.40
N VAL A 94 5.12 -1.06 -20.16
CA VAL A 94 3.91 -1.83 -20.48
C VAL A 94 3.56 -2.67 -19.26
N TRP A 95 2.30 -2.64 -18.83
CA TRP A 95 1.86 -3.41 -17.67
C TRP A 95 2.12 -4.90 -17.88
N PRO A 96 2.96 -5.54 -17.06
CA PRO A 96 3.22 -6.97 -17.21
C PRO A 96 1.96 -7.80 -16.94
N SER A 97 1.89 -8.97 -17.54
CA SER A 97 0.75 -9.87 -17.34
C SER A 97 0.60 -10.27 -15.88
N GLY A 98 -0.64 -10.26 -15.38
CA GLY A 98 -0.94 -10.63 -14.00
C GLY A 98 -0.67 -9.53 -12.97
N VAL A 99 -0.26 -8.33 -13.37
CA VAL A 99 -0.12 -7.18 -12.47
C VAL A 99 -1.50 -6.59 -12.17
N GLU A 100 -1.86 -6.52 -10.89
CA GLU A 100 -3.08 -5.88 -10.39
C GLU A 100 -2.89 -4.38 -10.25
N ASN A 101 -1.75 -3.96 -9.69
CA ASN A 101 -1.41 -2.56 -9.52
C ASN A 101 0.09 -2.31 -9.68
N LEU A 102 0.43 -1.19 -10.32
CA LEU A 102 1.78 -0.72 -10.55
C LEU A 102 1.85 0.77 -10.22
N THR A 103 2.68 1.12 -9.26
CA THR A 103 2.86 2.51 -8.83
C THR A 103 4.33 2.93 -8.89
N PHE A 104 4.55 4.20 -9.21
CA PHE A 104 5.89 4.79 -9.30
C PHE A 104 5.98 5.97 -8.33
N GLU A 105 6.84 5.84 -7.34
CA GLU A 105 6.98 6.82 -6.27
C GLU A 105 8.43 7.35 -6.23
N ALA A 106 8.60 8.66 -6.10
CA ALA A 106 9.89 9.23 -5.73
C ALA A 106 10.07 9.12 -4.22
N GLN A 107 11.24 8.65 -3.78
CA GLN A 107 11.61 8.81 -2.38
C GLN A 107 11.86 10.28 -2.11
N ARG A 108 11.00 10.91 -1.33
CA ARG A 108 11.11 12.31 -0.92
C ARG A 108 11.47 12.38 0.56
N SER A 109 12.30 13.34 0.90
CA SER A 109 12.55 13.68 2.32
C SER A 109 11.31 14.37 2.90
N GLY A 110 10.91 13.99 4.10
CA GLY A 110 9.75 14.58 4.79
C GLY A 110 8.83 13.54 5.43
N PRO A 111 7.65 13.96 5.89
CA PRO A 111 6.67 13.06 6.50
C PRO A 111 6.30 11.92 5.56
N PRO A 112 6.09 10.70 6.09
CA PRO A 112 5.66 9.56 5.29
C PRO A 112 4.24 9.77 4.73
N GLY A 113 3.92 9.10 3.63
CA GLY A 113 2.60 9.13 2.99
C GLY A 113 2.63 9.72 1.58
N GLY A 114 1.56 9.47 0.82
CA GLY A 114 1.33 10.04 -0.50
C GLY A 114 1.05 11.56 -0.45
N ASP A 115 1.04 12.19 -1.61
CA ASP A 115 0.68 13.61 -1.72
C ASP A 115 -0.78 13.85 -1.29
N MET A 116 -1.63 12.83 -1.47
CA MET A 116 -2.98 12.76 -0.92
C MET A 116 -3.21 11.41 -0.26
N ASP A 117 -3.82 11.42 0.91
CA ASP A 117 -4.27 10.25 1.65
C ASP A 117 -5.66 10.55 2.21
N ILE A 118 -6.63 9.73 1.85
CA ILE A 118 -8.02 9.87 2.31
C ILE A 118 -8.40 8.60 3.03
N ARG A 119 -8.68 8.72 4.30
CA ARG A 119 -9.09 7.60 5.14
C ARG A 119 -10.59 7.50 5.21
N LEU A 120 -11.09 6.32 4.91
CA LEU A 120 -12.49 5.96 5.09
C LEU A 120 -12.59 5.03 6.30
N ARG A 121 -13.51 5.32 7.21
CA ARG A 121 -13.67 4.60 8.48
C ARG A 121 -15.10 4.16 8.68
N THR A 122 -15.29 2.99 9.29
CA THR A 122 -16.63 2.54 9.72
C THR A 122 -16.56 1.86 11.08
N ASN A 123 -17.58 2.15 11.91
CA ASN A 123 -17.76 1.48 13.20
C ASN A 123 -18.88 0.44 13.06
N GLY A 124 -18.52 -0.84 12.94
CA GLY A 124 -19.50 -1.93 12.88
C GLY A 124 -20.10 -2.22 11.49
N GLY A 125 -19.88 -1.38 10.46
CA GLY A 125 -20.33 -1.63 9.10
C GLY A 125 -19.67 -2.84 8.43
N GLU A 126 -20.27 -3.34 7.36
CA GLU A 126 -19.69 -4.40 6.54
C GLU A 126 -18.42 -3.90 5.84
N ILE A 127 -17.40 -4.72 5.86
CA ILE A 127 -16.10 -4.37 5.28
C ILE A 127 -16.15 -4.28 3.76
N THR A 128 -17.07 -5.00 3.14
CA THR A 128 -17.35 -4.96 1.70
C THR A 128 -17.81 -3.57 1.27
N LEU A 129 -18.73 -2.95 2.02
CA LEU A 129 -19.20 -1.59 1.75
C LEU A 129 -18.08 -0.56 1.88
N LEU A 130 -17.20 -0.75 2.87
CA LEU A 130 -16.03 0.11 3.03
C LEU A 130 -15.07 0.00 1.82
N LYS A 131 -14.88 -1.21 1.29
CA LYS A 131 -14.07 -1.44 0.08
C LYS A 131 -14.73 -0.87 -1.18
N GLU A 132 -16.04 -0.98 -1.31
CA GLU A 132 -16.79 -0.39 -2.41
C GLU A 132 -16.69 1.14 -2.39
N ALA A 133 -16.84 1.75 -1.22
CA ALA A 133 -16.64 3.19 -1.03
C ALA A 133 -15.23 3.63 -1.45
N ALA A 134 -14.19 2.86 -1.07
CA ALA A 134 -12.81 3.12 -1.48
C ALA A 134 -12.61 2.98 -2.99
N GLY A 135 -13.27 2.01 -3.63
CA GLY A 135 -13.26 1.83 -5.08
C GLY A 135 -13.93 2.99 -5.84
N GLU A 136 -15.08 3.47 -5.35
CA GLU A 136 -15.75 4.64 -5.93
C GLU A 136 -14.90 5.91 -5.76
N LEU A 137 -14.28 6.10 -4.58
CA LEU A 137 -13.36 7.21 -4.32
C LEU A 137 -12.12 7.14 -5.22
N SER A 138 -11.54 5.97 -5.39
CA SER A 138 -10.39 5.76 -6.29
C SER A 138 -10.75 6.09 -7.74
N THR A 139 -11.95 5.72 -8.18
CA THR A 139 -12.46 6.05 -9.52
C THR A 139 -12.68 7.55 -9.69
N LEU A 140 -13.15 8.23 -8.65
CA LEU A 140 -13.34 9.67 -8.64
C LEU A 140 -11.98 10.39 -8.70
N LEU A 141 -11.01 9.96 -7.90
CA LEU A 141 -9.64 10.52 -7.89
C LEU A 141 -8.96 10.45 -9.25
N ARG A 142 -9.10 9.32 -9.96
CA ARG A 142 -8.49 9.12 -11.29
C ARG A 142 -9.04 10.04 -12.39
N ARG A 143 -10.11 10.79 -12.13
CA ARG A 143 -10.69 11.75 -13.08
C ARG A 143 -10.00 13.11 -13.08
N TYR A 144 -9.20 13.39 -12.05
CA TYR A 144 -8.49 14.66 -11.95
C TYR A 144 -7.15 14.63 -12.68
N ASP A 145 -6.92 15.59 -13.54
CA ASP A 145 -5.65 15.72 -14.24
C ASP A 145 -4.51 15.94 -13.23
N GLY A 146 -3.39 15.28 -13.46
CA GLY A 146 -2.23 15.33 -12.57
C GLY A 146 -2.33 14.44 -11.34
N VAL A 147 -3.41 13.65 -11.17
CA VAL A 147 -3.52 12.61 -10.15
C VAL A 147 -3.10 11.28 -10.75
N SER A 148 -2.17 10.60 -10.10
CA SER A 148 -1.65 9.29 -10.50
C SER A 148 -1.50 8.34 -9.32
N ASP A 149 -1.16 7.09 -9.60
CA ASP A 149 -0.81 6.08 -8.60
C ASP A 149 -1.87 5.91 -7.48
N VAL A 150 -3.14 6.00 -7.89
CA VAL A 150 -4.26 5.83 -6.95
C VAL A 150 -4.36 4.38 -6.51
N ASP A 151 -4.16 4.15 -5.22
CA ASP A 151 -4.18 2.82 -4.61
C ASP A 151 -4.86 2.84 -3.24
N ASP A 152 -5.31 1.68 -2.77
CA ASP A 152 -5.80 1.50 -1.41
C ASP A 152 -5.01 0.44 -0.64
N ASN A 153 -5.03 0.54 0.68
CA ASN A 153 -4.27 -0.32 1.59
C ASN A 153 -5.02 -1.59 2.03
N MET A 154 -6.15 -1.94 1.37
CA MET A 154 -6.92 -3.17 1.64
C MET A 154 -6.99 -4.05 0.38
N PRO A 155 -5.90 -4.73 0.00
CA PRO A 155 -5.91 -5.61 -1.15
C PRO A 155 -6.77 -6.84 -0.90
N PHE A 156 -7.38 -7.35 -1.97
CA PHE A 156 -8.03 -8.65 -1.91
C PHE A 156 -7.01 -9.76 -1.63
N GLY A 157 -7.46 -10.78 -0.92
CA GLY A 157 -6.71 -12.01 -0.69
C GLY A 157 -6.83 -12.97 -1.87
N LYS A 158 -6.23 -14.15 -1.71
CA LYS A 158 -6.38 -15.25 -2.69
C LYS A 158 -7.86 -15.61 -2.83
N PRO A 159 -8.31 -15.97 -4.07
CA PRO A 159 -9.65 -16.50 -4.24
C PRO A 159 -9.89 -17.71 -3.33
N GLU A 160 -11.00 -17.70 -2.63
CA GLU A 160 -11.40 -18.75 -1.70
C GLU A 160 -12.53 -19.56 -2.29
N ILE A 161 -12.47 -20.87 -2.13
CA ILE A 161 -13.57 -21.78 -2.46
C ILE A 161 -14.25 -22.14 -1.14
N LEU A 162 -15.47 -21.64 -0.96
CA LEU A 162 -16.30 -21.98 0.19
C LEU A 162 -17.06 -23.28 -0.11
N LEU A 163 -17.03 -24.18 0.86
CA LEU A 163 -17.73 -25.47 0.81
C LEU A 163 -18.87 -25.44 1.82
N GLU A 164 -20.10 -25.43 1.31
CA GLU A 164 -21.30 -25.45 2.16
C GLU A 164 -21.96 -26.82 2.06
N LEU A 165 -22.14 -27.49 3.22
CA LEU A 165 -22.80 -28.78 3.27
C LEU A 165 -24.27 -28.64 2.83
N ASN A 166 -24.67 -29.32 1.74
CA ASN A 166 -26.03 -29.31 1.25
C ASN A 166 -26.93 -30.29 2.02
N GLU A 167 -28.22 -30.30 1.70
CA GLU A 167 -29.21 -31.17 2.37
C GLU A 167 -28.94 -32.66 2.15
N ARG A 168 -28.48 -33.04 0.95
CA ARG A 168 -28.08 -34.41 0.65
C ARG A 168 -26.91 -34.88 1.50
N GLY A 169 -25.92 -34.01 1.69
CA GLY A 169 -24.77 -34.31 2.56
C GLY A 169 -25.19 -34.55 4.01
N ARG A 170 -26.12 -33.73 4.51
CA ARG A 170 -26.69 -33.90 5.87
C ARG A 170 -27.46 -35.21 5.99
N ALA A 171 -28.29 -35.54 5.00
CA ALA A 171 -29.06 -36.80 4.97
C ALA A 171 -28.17 -38.03 4.88
N LEU A 172 -26.98 -37.94 4.29
CA LEU A 172 -25.98 -39.01 4.21
C LEU A 172 -25.08 -39.08 5.43
N GLY A 173 -25.37 -38.33 6.49
CA GLY A 173 -24.66 -38.36 7.76
C GLY A 173 -23.35 -37.61 7.80
N PHE A 174 -23.10 -36.68 6.84
CA PHE A 174 -21.94 -35.80 6.90
C PHE A 174 -22.22 -34.61 7.83
N SER A 175 -21.18 -34.20 8.54
CA SER A 175 -21.14 -32.92 9.25
C SER A 175 -20.11 -32.00 8.60
N THR A 176 -20.26 -30.69 8.75
CA THR A 176 -19.29 -29.70 8.26
C THR A 176 -17.87 -30.02 8.75
N SER A 177 -17.72 -30.43 10.02
CA SER A 177 -16.43 -30.79 10.60
C SER A 177 -15.83 -32.05 10.00
N SER A 178 -16.67 -33.08 9.65
CA SER A 178 -16.17 -34.30 9.03
C SER A 178 -15.71 -34.05 7.58
N VAL A 179 -16.45 -33.23 6.83
CA VAL A 179 -16.07 -32.83 5.47
C VAL A 179 -14.80 -32.00 5.51
N ALA A 180 -14.73 -30.97 6.33
CA ALA A 180 -13.56 -30.10 6.46
C ALA A 180 -12.29 -30.87 6.82
N ARG A 181 -12.38 -31.83 7.75
CA ARG A 181 -11.25 -32.67 8.13
C ARG A 181 -10.77 -33.54 6.99
N GLN A 182 -11.67 -34.24 6.30
CA GLN A 182 -11.30 -35.12 5.19
C GLN A 182 -10.72 -34.32 4.01
N VAL A 183 -11.28 -33.17 3.68
CA VAL A 183 -10.75 -32.28 2.62
C VAL A 183 -9.38 -31.76 3.00
N ARG A 184 -9.19 -31.28 4.25
CA ARG A 184 -7.89 -30.84 4.72
C ARG A 184 -6.84 -31.94 4.67
N ASP A 185 -7.17 -33.12 5.20
CA ASP A 185 -6.25 -34.27 5.25
C ASP A 185 -5.85 -34.74 3.84
N LEU A 186 -6.71 -34.52 2.84
CA LEU A 186 -6.41 -34.78 1.44
C LEU A 186 -5.44 -33.74 0.84
N ILE A 187 -5.66 -32.45 1.10
CA ILE A 187 -4.89 -31.35 0.50
C ILE A 187 -3.56 -31.17 1.22
N ASP A 188 -3.61 -30.98 2.55
CA ASP A 188 -2.43 -30.73 3.37
C ASP A 188 -1.70 -32.01 3.77
N GLY A 189 -2.40 -33.11 3.67
CA GLY A 189 -1.96 -34.41 4.18
C GLY A 189 -2.26 -34.61 5.66
N SER A 190 -2.30 -35.88 6.05
CA SER A 190 -2.51 -36.35 7.41
C SER A 190 -1.19 -36.70 8.08
N ILE A 191 -1.00 -36.25 9.33
CA ILE A 191 0.14 -36.65 10.15
C ILE A 191 -0.21 -38.03 10.76
N SER A 192 0.51 -39.05 10.31
CA SER A 192 0.29 -40.42 10.75
C SER A 192 0.90 -40.68 12.12
N ILE A 193 2.14 -40.22 12.34
CA ILE A 193 2.88 -40.40 13.58
C ILE A 193 3.94 -39.33 13.79
N ARG A 194 4.22 -39.03 15.03
CA ARG A 194 5.39 -38.22 15.44
C ARG A 194 6.16 -39.05 16.46
N PHE A 195 7.48 -39.11 16.29
CA PHE A 195 8.34 -39.81 17.25
C PHE A 195 9.70 -39.11 17.38
N PRO A 196 10.30 -39.13 18.55
CA PRO A 196 11.62 -38.59 18.78
C PRO A 196 12.69 -39.47 18.11
N ARG A 197 13.69 -38.87 17.48
CA ARG A 197 14.86 -39.52 16.92
C ARG A 197 16.10 -38.76 17.34
N GLY A 198 16.71 -39.16 18.45
CA GLY A 198 17.78 -38.40 19.07
C GLY A 198 17.26 -37.09 19.67
N GLU A 199 17.82 -35.97 19.25
CA GLU A 199 17.38 -34.62 19.66
C GLU A 199 16.29 -33.99 18.72
N GLU A 200 15.91 -34.70 17.67
CA GLU A 200 14.95 -34.22 16.68
C GLU A 200 13.62 -34.94 16.76
N GLU A 201 12.51 -34.21 16.45
CA GLU A 201 11.18 -34.82 16.29
C GLU A 201 10.95 -35.15 14.80
N VAL A 202 10.72 -36.44 14.51
CA VAL A 202 10.36 -36.90 13.17
C VAL A 202 8.85 -36.93 13.02
N THR A 203 8.34 -36.19 12.03
CA THR A 203 6.92 -36.19 11.68
C THR A 203 6.70 -36.94 10.37
N VAL A 204 5.90 -38.02 10.41
CA VAL A 204 5.49 -38.75 9.22
C VAL A 204 4.16 -38.20 8.72
N ARG A 205 4.18 -37.55 7.55
CA ARG A 205 3.00 -36.99 6.91
C ARG A 205 2.70 -37.74 5.59
N VAL A 206 1.48 -38.17 5.45
CA VAL A 206 0.97 -38.79 4.22
C VAL A 206 0.14 -37.77 3.47
N ARG A 207 0.51 -37.44 2.23
CA ARG A 207 -0.20 -36.47 1.38
C ARG A 207 -0.23 -36.92 -0.07
N LEU A 208 -1.15 -36.37 -0.85
CA LEU A 208 -1.14 -36.52 -2.30
C LEU A 208 0.10 -35.81 -2.89
N LYS A 209 0.57 -36.29 -4.03
CA LYS A 209 1.65 -35.64 -4.77
C LYS A 209 1.21 -34.24 -5.18
N LYS A 210 2.08 -33.25 -5.00
CA LYS A 210 1.75 -31.82 -5.17
C LYS A 210 1.26 -31.50 -6.58
N ASP A 211 1.83 -32.14 -7.60
CA ASP A 211 1.46 -31.97 -9.03
C ASP A 211 0.07 -32.51 -9.39
N THR A 212 -0.57 -33.23 -8.47
CA THR A 212 -1.89 -33.82 -8.66
C THR A 212 -3.00 -32.96 -8.02
N VAL A 213 -2.63 -31.95 -7.20
CA VAL A 213 -3.60 -31.11 -6.50
C VAL A 213 -3.94 -29.90 -7.40
N ASP A 214 -4.93 -30.07 -8.23
CA ASP A 214 -5.55 -29.01 -9.04
C ASP A 214 -7.00 -28.77 -8.57
N ASN A 215 -7.59 -27.64 -8.93
CA ASN A 215 -8.99 -27.32 -8.61
C ASN A 215 -10.00 -28.39 -9.07
N SER A 216 -9.66 -29.17 -10.10
CA SER A 216 -10.44 -30.32 -10.58
C SER A 216 -10.50 -31.47 -9.54
N ILE A 217 -9.53 -31.58 -8.65
CA ILE A 217 -9.52 -32.62 -7.61
C ILE A 217 -10.71 -32.46 -6.68
N LEU A 218 -11.04 -31.23 -6.24
CA LEU A 218 -12.15 -31.00 -5.32
C LEU A 218 -13.48 -31.52 -5.88
N GLN A 219 -13.66 -31.51 -7.19
CA GLN A 219 -14.87 -32.02 -7.84
C GLN A 219 -14.95 -33.56 -7.86
N ASN A 220 -13.80 -34.23 -7.84
CA ASN A 220 -13.72 -35.68 -8.00
C ASN A 220 -13.34 -36.43 -6.70
N VAL A 221 -13.07 -35.69 -5.61
CA VAL A 221 -12.75 -36.28 -4.32
C VAL A 221 -13.91 -37.13 -3.81
N LEU A 222 -13.56 -38.33 -3.32
CA LEU A 222 -14.49 -39.22 -2.64
C LEU A 222 -14.30 -39.10 -1.13
N LEU A 223 -15.31 -38.64 -0.45
CA LEU A 223 -15.35 -38.60 1.02
C LEU A 223 -16.05 -39.81 1.58
N ARG A 224 -15.64 -40.23 2.78
CA ARG A 224 -16.24 -41.41 3.47
C ARG A 224 -17.32 -40.93 4.43
N SER A 225 -18.54 -41.45 4.24
CA SER A 225 -19.66 -41.28 5.17
C SER A 225 -19.41 -42.05 6.47
N SER A 226 -20.19 -41.76 7.51
CA SER A 226 -20.23 -42.54 8.76
C SER A 226 -20.46 -44.02 8.53
N ASP A 227 -21.25 -44.39 7.51
CA ASP A 227 -21.56 -45.76 7.12
C ASP A 227 -20.46 -46.44 6.27
N GLY A 228 -19.34 -45.75 6.05
CA GLY A 228 -18.21 -46.24 5.27
C GLY A 228 -18.35 -46.11 3.75
N LYS A 229 -19.46 -45.58 3.22
CA LYS A 229 -19.68 -45.35 1.80
C LYS A 229 -18.83 -44.23 1.28
N LYS A 230 -18.28 -44.37 0.07
CA LYS A 230 -17.52 -43.32 -0.62
C LYS A 230 -18.46 -42.52 -1.51
N ILE A 231 -18.54 -41.22 -1.27
CA ILE A 231 -19.44 -40.29 -1.97
C ILE A 231 -18.63 -39.11 -2.51
N PRO A 232 -18.85 -38.71 -3.79
CA PRO A 232 -18.16 -37.55 -4.37
C PRO A 232 -18.48 -36.28 -3.61
N LEU A 233 -17.47 -35.45 -3.33
CA LEU A 233 -17.61 -34.17 -2.63
C LEU A 233 -18.66 -33.27 -3.28
N LYS A 234 -18.69 -33.19 -4.61
CA LYS A 234 -19.66 -32.41 -5.38
C LYS A 234 -21.12 -32.74 -5.14
N GLU A 235 -21.43 -33.94 -4.64
CA GLU A 235 -22.79 -34.36 -4.34
C GLU A 235 -23.28 -33.93 -2.98
N ILE A 236 -22.37 -33.61 -2.08
CA ILE A 236 -22.66 -33.34 -0.66
C ILE A 236 -22.37 -31.89 -0.25
N VAL A 237 -21.72 -31.09 -1.12
CA VAL A 237 -21.46 -29.65 -0.85
C VAL A 237 -21.84 -28.81 -2.07
N ASN A 238 -22.18 -27.56 -1.80
CA ASN A 238 -22.25 -26.50 -2.78
C ASN A 238 -20.92 -25.76 -2.77
N PHE A 239 -20.41 -25.45 -3.96
CA PHE A 239 -19.20 -24.66 -4.12
C PHE A 239 -19.58 -23.24 -4.44
N SER A 240 -19.06 -22.28 -3.68
CA SER A 240 -19.14 -20.87 -4.01
C SER A 240 -17.74 -20.25 -3.97
N GLN A 241 -17.51 -19.25 -4.81
CA GLN A 241 -16.27 -18.50 -4.81
C GLN A 241 -16.46 -17.22 -3.97
N SER A 242 -15.49 -16.94 -3.13
CA SER A 242 -15.43 -15.72 -2.34
C SER A 242 -14.07 -15.03 -2.55
N LYS A 243 -14.05 -13.73 -2.39
CA LYS A 243 -12.82 -12.95 -2.32
C LYS A 243 -12.72 -12.38 -0.90
N GLY A 244 -11.87 -12.96 -0.10
CA GLY A 244 -11.52 -12.41 1.20
C GLY A 244 -10.59 -11.22 1.07
N PHE A 245 -10.32 -10.52 2.16
CA PHE A 245 -9.31 -9.47 2.22
C PHE A 245 -8.03 -10.04 2.83
N SER A 246 -6.88 -9.77 2.23
CA SER A 246 -5.60 -10.23 2.77
C SER A 246 -5.21 -9.46 4.04
N ARG A 247 -5.72 -8.23 4.19
CA ARG A 247 -5.44 -7.36 5.32
C ARG A 247 -6.66 -6.48 5.64
N ILE A 248 -6.95 -6.35 6.92
CA ILE A 248 -7.95 -5.42 7.47
C ILE A 248 -7.25 -4.59 8.52
N LYS A 249 -7.13 -3.28 8.28
CA LYS A 249 -6.60 -2.33 9.26
C LYS A 249 -7.71 -1.88 10.19
N ARG A 250 -7.38 -1.76 11.48
CA ARG A 250 -8.22 -1.10 12.48
C ARG A 250 -7.40 -0.05 13.21
N GLU A 251 -8.00 1.10 13.43
CA GLU A 251 -7.42 2.20 14.19
C GLU A 251 -8.51 2.75 15.13
N ASP A 252 -8.20 2.87 16.40
CA ASP A 252 -9.13 3.28 17.45
C ASP A 252 -10.48 2.49 17.47
N GLY A 253 -10.42 1.20 17.12
CA GLY A 253 -11.60 0.32 17.05
C GLY A 253 -12.37 0.38 15.73
N PHE A 254 -12.16 1.39 14.88
CA PHE A 254 -12.77 1.51 13.57
C PHE A 254 -12.04 0.64 12.53
N LYS A 255 -12.80 0.06 11.60
CA LYS A 255 -12.22 -0.50 10.37
C LYS A 255 -11.87 0.65 9.45
N GLU A 256 -10.67 0.64 8.90
CA GLU A 256 -10.13 1.74 8.11
C GLU A 256 -9.58 1.27 6.77
N ILE A 257 -9.87 2.02 5.72
CA ILE A 257 -9.18 1.97 4.43
C ILE A 257 -8.57 3.34 4.16
N ALA A 258 -7.31 3.38 3.78
CA ALA A 258 -6.66 4.56 3.25
C ALA A 258 -6.57 4.44 1.72
N VAL A 259 -7.08 5.44 1.02
CA VAL A 259 -6.91 5.63 -0.42
C VAL A 259 -5.86 6.70 -0.62
N SER A 260 -4.72 6.32 -1.19
CA SER A 260 -3.60 7.21 -1.46
C SER A 260 -3.50 7.54 -2.95
N ALA A 261 -2.94 8.71 -3.25
CA ALA A 261 -2.66 9.14 -4.61
C ALA A 261 -1.42 10.03 -4.64
N GLU A 262 -0.68 9.97 -5.74
CA GLU A 262 0.41 10.90 -6.04
C GLU A 262 -0.08 12.02 -6.96
N MET A 263 0.56 13.19 -6.85
CA MET A 263 0.18 14.36 -7.61
C MET A 263 1.37 14.96 -8.36
N ASP A 264 1.11 15.33 -9.61
CA ASP A 264 2.03 16.16 -10.35
C ASP A 264 1.82 17.64 -9.96
N SER A 265 2.74 18.16 -9.17
CA SER A 265 2.69 19.55 -8.67
C SER A 265 2.75 20.61 -9.77
N SER A 266 3.19 20.24 -11.00
CA SER A 266 3.19 21.11 -12.17
C SER A 266 1.81 21.27 -12.77
N ILE A 267 0.92 20.30 -12.60
CA ILE A 267 -0.44 20.25 -13.16
C ILE A 267 -1.47 20.67 -12.11
N THR A 268 -1.40 20.09 -10.90
CA THR A 268 -2.42 20.31 -9.87
C THR A 268 -1.82 20.36 -8.46
N ARG A 269 -2.61 20.85 -7.52
CA ARG A 269 -2.24 20.89 -6.10
C ARG A 269 -3.22 20.09 -5.26
N SER A 270 -2.72 19.40 -4.25
CA SER A 270 -3.50 18.61 -3.30
C SER A 270 -4.70 19.41 -2.71
N SER A 271 -4.49 20.69 -2.37
CA SER A 271 -5.55 21.54 -1.83
C SER A 271 -6.69 21.85 -2.83
N TYR A 272 -6.38 21.86 -4.12
CA TYR A 272 -7.39 22.03 -5.16
C TYR A 272 -8.23 20.76 -5.30
N VAL A 273 -7.58 19.62 -5.43
CA VAL A 273 -8.26 18.32 -5.55
C VAL A 273 -9.10 18.00 -4.32
N GLN A 274 -8.61 18.30 -3.10
CA GLN A 274 -9.40 18.15 -1.87
C GLN A 274 -10.70 18.94 -1.90
N ARG A 275 -10.66 20.20 -2.35
CA ARG A 275 -11.88 21.05 -2.47
C ARG A 275 -12.83 20.54 -3.54
N ALA A 276 -12.28 20.12 -4.68
CA ALA A 276 -13.07 19.55 -5.76
C ALA A 276 -13.77 18.26 -5.33
N LEU A 277 -13.07 17.34 -4.66
CA LEU A 277 -13.65 16.10 -4.12
C LEU A 277 -14.82 16.35 -3.16
N LEU A 278 -14.73 17.37 -2.31
CA LEU A 278 -15.82 17.74 -1.40
C LEU A 278 -17.06 18.17 -2.15
N HIS A 279 -16.89 18.81 -3.30
CA HIS A 279 -17.98 19.26 -4.17
C HIS A 279 -18.49 18.12 -5.07
N ASP A 280 -17.59 17.30 -5.61
CA ASP A 280 -17.87 16.36 -6.70
C ASP A 280 -18.38 14.99 -6.21
N GLY A 281 -18.39 14.73 -4.89
CA GLY A 281 -19.04 13.52 -4.42
C GLY A 281 -18.48 12.83 -3.19
N LEU A 282 -17.39 13.27 -2.58
CA LEU A 282 -16.83 12.61 -1.38
C LEU A 282 -17.86 12.52 -0.23
N ARG A 283 -18.66 13.57 -0.03
CA ARG A 283 -19.76 13.56 0.95
C ARG A 283 -20.82 12.54 0.60
N ASN A 284 -21.20 12.47 -0.69
CA ASN A 284 -22.20 11.51 -1.15
C ASN A 284 -21.74 10.07 -1.00
N ILE A 285 -20.43 9.80 -1.18
CA ILE A 285 -19.83 8.49 -0.90
C ILE A 285 -19.96 8.19 0.59
N GLY A 286 -19.58 9.13 1.46
CA GLY A 286 -19.72 8.98 2.90
C GLY A 286 -21.14 8.62 3.34
N ASP A 287 -22.13 9.39 2.87
CA ASP A 287 -23.54 9.22 3.21
C ASP A 287 -24.12 7.90 2.65
N ARG A 288 -23.78 7.54 1.41
CA ARG A 288 -24.29 6.33 0.74
C ARG A 288 -23.83 5.05 1.40
N TYR A 289 -22.55 4.99 1.76
CA TYR A 289 -21.92 3.80 2.34
C TYR A 289 -21.89 3.81 3.87
N GLY A 290 -22.35 4.88 4.50
CA GLY A 290 -22.31 5.04 5.96
C GLY A 290 -20.88 5.03 6.50
N VAL A 291 -19.94 5.67 5.80
CA VAL A 291 -18.53 5.73 6.16
C VAL A 291 -18.12 7.16 6.50
N GLU A 292 -17.34 7.31 7.55
CA GLU A 292 -16.66 8.56 7.87
C GLU A 292 -15.41 8.69 7.00
N TRP A 293 -15.06 9.92 6.65
CA TRP A 293 -13.87 10.20 5.87
C TRP A 293 -13.05 11.33 6.47
N ALA A 294 -11.75 11.27 6.28
CA ALA A 294 -10.81 12.31 6.69
C ALA A 294 -9.67 12.43 5.68
N PHE A 295 -9.24 13.67 5.44
CA PHE A 295 -8.00 13.93 4.71
C PHE A 295 -6.83 13.80 5.67
N GLU A 296 -5.91 12.92 5.33
CA GLU A 296 -4.69 12.61 6.06
C GLU A 296 -3.47 12.89 5.15
N GLY A 297 -2.33 12.29 5.46
CA GLY A 297 -1.11 12.38 4.66
C GLY A 297 -0.28 13.63 4.94
N ARG A 298 0.70 13.89 4.09
CA ARG A 298 1.72 14.95 4.28
C ARG A 298 1.14 16.31 4.60
N ALA A 299 0.03 16.70 3.98
CA ALA A 299 -0.56 18.02 4.17
C ALA A 299 -1.10 18.23 5.59
N ARG A 300 -1.54 17.15 6.27
CA ARG A 300 -1.96 17.22 7.68
C ARG A 300 -0.74 17.29 8.59
N GLU A 301 0.21 16.38 8.43
CA GLU A 301 1.42 16.35 9.23
C GLU A 301 2.23 17.63 9.10
N GLN A 302 2.31 18.19 7.89
CA GLN A 302 2.95 19.49 7.67
C GLN A 302 2.23 20.63 8.42
N ARG A 303 0.88 20.62 8.45
CA ARG A 303 0.11 21.62 9.22
C ARG A 303 0.29 21.45 10.72
N GLU A 304 0.28 20.23 11.23
CA GLU A 304 0.53 19.94 12.64
C GLU A 304 1.94 20.36 13.04
N THR A 305 2.95 19.97 12.27
CA THR A 305 4.35 20.38 12.47
C THR A 305 4.51 21.90 12.43
N MET A 306 3.84 22.57 11.48
CA MET A 306 3.89 24.04 11.38
C MET A 306 3.22 24.69 12.61
N SER A 307 2.10 24.16 13.08
CA SER A 307 1.43 24.64 14.29
C SER A 307 2.33 24.53 15.53
N ASP A 308 2.97 23.37 15.70
CA ASP A 308 3.89 23.11 16.80
C ASP A 308 5.14 24.00 16.72
N MET A 309 5.65 24.22 15.50
CA MET A 309 6.78 25.09 15.25
C MET A 309 6.43 26.55 15.58
N ILE A 310 5.23 27.04 15.21
CA ILE A 310 4.76 28.39 15.55
C ILE A 310 4.65 28.54 17.08
N LEU A 311 4.09 27.54 17.75
CA LEU A 311 3.99 27.53 19.22
C LEU A 311 5.38 27.58 19.88
N GLY A 312 6.29 26.70 19.43
CA GLY A 312 7.67 26.66 19.93
C GLY A 312 8.44 27.97 19.67
N ALA A 313 8.30 28.51 18.45
CA ALA A 313 8.90 29.81 18.10
C ALA A 313 8.34 30.94 18.97
N SER A 314 7.03 30.98 19.21
CA SER A 314 6.39 32.00 20.05
C SER A 314 6.89 31.96 21.49
N LEU A 315 7.01 30.76 22.06
CA LEU A 315 7.59 30.56 23.40
C LEU A 315 9.07 30.95 23.43
N GLY A 316 9.83 30.57 22.40
CA GLY A 316 11.24 30.98 22.26
C GLY A 316 11.41 32.50 22.19
N PHE A 317 10.59 33.17 21.35
CA PHE A 317 10.60 34.63 21.28
C PHE A 317 10.24 35.30 22.62
N ALA A 318 9.23 34.77 23.33
CA ALA A 318 8.85 35.28 24.65
C ALA A 318 10.00 35.12 25.63
N LEU A 319 10.68 34.00 25.64
CA LEU A 319 11.82 33.75 26.54
C LEU A 319 13.02 34.66 26.22
N ILE A 320 13.33 34.81 24.93
CA ILE A 320 14.37 35.76 24.48
C ILE A 320 14.02 37.19 24.90
N TYR A 321 12.77 37.60 24.75
CA TYR A 321 12.31 38.89 25.17
C TYR A 321 12.51 39.11 26.68
N ILE A 322 12.13 38.13 27.51
CA ILE A 322 12.30 38.21 28.98
C ILE A 322 13.76 38.34 29.34
N ILE A 323 14.64 37.53 28.74
CA ILE A 323 16.09 37.60 29.00
C ILE A 323 16.66 38.96 28.61
N LEU A 324 16.31 39.46 27.42
CA LEU A 324 16.78 40.75 26.92
C LEU A 324 16.23 41.89 27.77
N ALA A 325 14.96 41.82 28.23
CA ALA A 325 14.38 42.83 29.11
C ALA A 325 15.11 42.91 30.46
N TRP A 326 15.51 41.75 30.98
CA TRP A 326 16.31 41.67 32.20
C TRP A 326 17.74 42.26 31.99
N VAL A 327 18.42 41.82 30.91
CA VAL A 327 19.79 42.28 30.61
C VAL A 327 19.84 43.80 30.35
N PHE A 328 18.87 44.31 29.57
CA PHE A 328 18.84 45.77 29.27
C PHE A 328 18.13 46.62 30.30
N SER A 329 17.56 46.02 31.34
CA SER A 329 16.73 46.70 32.38
C SER A 329 15.70 47.64 31.71
N SER A 330 15.11 47.24 30.61
CA SER A 330 14.21 48.05 29.78
C SER A 330 13.23 47.15 29.00
N TYR A 331 11.97 47.58 28.96
CA TYR A 331 10.94 46.87 28.19
C TYR A 331 10.93 47.21 26.68
N SER A 332 11.46 48.36 26.29
CA SER A 332 11.41 48.80 24.88
C SER A 332 12.62 48.36 24.07
N ARG A 333 13.81 48.30 24.68
CA ARG A 333 15.05 47.91 23.95
C ARG A 333 15.04 46.52 23.36
N PRO A 334 14.47 45.47 24.03
CA PRO A 334 14.35 44.13 23.45
C PRO A 334 13.63 44.13 22.13
N PHE A 335 12.57 44.90 21.94
CA PHE A 335 11.83 44.97 20.67
C PHE A 335 12.68 45.43 19.51
N VAL A 336 13.59 46.40 19.74
CA VAL A 336 14.50 46.89 18.71
C VAL A 336 15.48 45.79 18.26
N VAL A 337 15.99 45.02 19.22
CA VAL A 337 16.90 43.89 18.92
C VAL A 337 16.15 42.77 18.20
N MET A 338 14.96 42.41 18.68
CA MET A 338 14.16 41.37 18.08
C MET A 338 13.64 41.72 16.68
N ALA A 339 13.48 43.01 16.36
CA ALA A 339 13.10 43.49 15.03
C ALA A 339 14.14 43.15 13.93
N ILE A 340 15.35 42.77 14.32
CA ILE A 340 16.41 42.34 13.41
C ILE A 340 16.13 40.91 12.88
N VAL A 341 15.45 40.08 13.67
CA VAL A 341 15.18 38.67 13.29
C VAL A 341 14.39 38.52 11.98
N PRO A 342 13.27 39.25 11.74
CA PRO A 342 12.58 39.24 10.46
C PRO A 342 13.46 39.70 9.29
N LEU A 343 14.37 40.65 9.52
CA LEU A 343 15.30 41.10 8.47
C LEU A 343 16.31 40.00 8.08
N GLY A 344 16.74 39.20 9.06
CA GLY A 344 17.58 38.02 8.81
C GLY A 344 16.85 37.00 7.93
N PHE A 345 15.56 36.77 8.14
CA PHE A 345 14.75 35.89 7.32
C PHE A 345 14.62 36.43 5.87
N VAL A 346 14.37 37.72 5.71
CA VAL A 346 14.35 38.36 4.37
C VAL A 346 15.70 38.19 3.67
N GLY A 347 16.81 38.38 4.39
CA GLY A 347 18.15 38.15 3.84
C GLY A 347 18.39 36.70 3.40
N ALA A 348 17.91 35.73 4.18
CA ALA A 348 18.01 34.32 3.82
C ALA A 348 17.20 33.99 2.54
N VAL A 349 15.96 34.46 2.44
CA VAL A 349 15.11 34.26 1.25
C VAL A 349 15.73 34.89 0.00
N LEU A 350 16.25 36.14 0.12
CA LEU A 350 16.94 36.78 -0.98
C LEU A 350 18.23 36.06 -1.37
N GLY A 351 18.98 35.56 -0.39
CA GLY A 351 20.20 34.79 -0.62
C GLY A 351 19.91 33.49 -1.38
N HIS A 352 18.86 32.74 -1.01
CA HIS A 352 18.43 31.52 -1.74
C HIS A 352 18.01 31.85 -3.16
N GLY A 353 17.23 32.91 -3.37
CA GLY A 353 16.82 33.34 -4.70
C GLY A 353 17.96 33.77 -5.63
N VAL A 354 18.99 34.44 -5.07
CA VAL A 354 20.19 34.85 -5.84
C VAL A 354 21.10 33.66 -6.15
N LEU A 355 21.21 32.68 -5.24
CA LEU A 355 22.05 31.51 -5.42
C LEU A 355 21.38 30.38 -6.20
N GLY A 356 20.08 30.53 -6.55
CA GLY A 356 19.35 29.53 -7.31
C GLY A 356 19.04 28.24 -6.55
N PHE A 357 19.00 28.29 -5.22
CA PHE A 357 18.51 27.18 -4.41
C PHE A 357 16.97 27.26 -4.35
N ASP A 358 16.30 26.22 -4.88
CA ASP A 358 14.84 26.05 -4.81
C ASP A 358 14.41 25.42 -3.49
#